data_d1a39de5230d297be95098fcfd71aebc
#
_entry.id   d1a39de5230d297be95098fcfd71aebc
#
_cell.length_a   1.000
_cell.length_b   1.000
_cell.length_c   1.000
_cell.angle_alpha   90.00
_cell.angle_beta   90.00
_cell.angle_gamma   90.00
#
_symmetry.space_group_name_H-M   'P 1'
#
loop_
_entity.id
_entity.type
_entity.pdbx_description
1 polymer ?
#
loop_
_entity_poly.entity_id
_entity_poly.type
_entity_poly.pdbx_seq_one_letter_code
_entity_poly.pdbx_strand_id
1 'polypeptide(L)'
;GAEVLYQRAREYVLGEINIGNVGEASNGNMTENTPGEENAPGGDALNGKASGGNATETHAVDLHDKVVFDLYSGTGTIAQLIAPVARKVIGVEIVEEAVEAAKENAALNGLDNCEFIAGDVLKVIDDIEEKPDYIILDPPRDGIHPKALQKIIDYGVKNIVYISCKPTSFARDLAVFQERGYELKRVSN
;
A
#
# COMPACT_ATOMS: atom_id res chain seq x y z
N GLY A 1 20.69 10.77 12.34
CA GLY A 1 20.55 10.86 10.90
C GLY A 1 19.77 9.70 10.28
N ALA A 2 20.06 8.46 10.66
CA ALA A 2 19.39 7.28 10.11
C ALA A 2 17.93 7.19 10.56
N GLU A 3 17.63 7.48 11.80
CA GLU A 3 16.28 7.40 12.39
C GLU A 3 15.26 8.32 11.70
N VAL A 4 15.68 9.51 11.27
CA VAL A 4 14.81 10.44 10.54
C VAL A 4 14.48 9.92 9.12
N LEU A 5 15.43 9.23 8.47
CA LEU A 5 15.20 8.60 7.16
C LEU A 5 14.24 7.42 7.26
N TYR A 6 14.34 6.61 8.32
CA TYR A 6 13.43 5.50 8.57
C TYR A 6 12.01 5.96 8.86
N GLN A 7 11.82 6.99 9.68
CA GLN A 7 10.48 7.55 9.94
C GLN A 7 9.82 8.08 8.66
N ARG A 8 10.55 8.79 7.81
CA ARG A 8 10.02 9.29 6.53
C ARG A 8 9.69 8.18 5.55
N ALA A 9 10.52 7.14 5.46
CA ALA A 9 10.23 5.98 4.63
C ALA A 9 8.96 5.25 5.11
N ARG A 10 8.80 5.09 6.43
CA ARG A 10 7.59 4.52 7.03
C ARG A 10 6.35 5.36 6.73
N GLU A 11 6.40 6.67 6.93
CA GLU A 11 5.30 7.59 6.62
C GLU A 11 4.94 7.55 5.14
N TYR A 12 5.94 7.43 4.25
CA TYR A 12 5.73 7.31 2.82
C TYR A 12 5.01 6.01 2.47
N VAL A 13 5.51 4.86 2.90
CA VAL A 13 4.90 3.55 2.62
C VAL A 13 3.50 3.45 3.22
N LEU A 14 3.29 3.90 4.46
CA LEU A 14 1.97 3.92 5.08
C LEU A 14 1.03 4.92 4.40
N GLY A 15 1.55 6.04 3.90
CA GLY A 15 0.79 7.01 3.11
C GLY A 15 0.30 6.41 1.78
N GLU A 16 1.14 5.63 1.09
CA GLU A 16 0.75 4.95 -0.15
C GLU A 16 -0.31 3.86 0.09
N ILE A 17 -0.19 3.10 1.17
CA ILE A 17 -1.20 2.11 1.57
C ILE A 17 -2.54 2.81 1.87
N ASN A 18 -2.51 4.00 2.48
CA ASN A 18 -3.70 4.79 2.80
C ASN A 18 -4.52 5.23 1.59
N ILE A 19 -3.88 5.51 0.47
CA ILE A 19 -4.57 6.09 -0.70
C ILE A 19 -5.45 5.06 -1.42
N GLY A 20 -5.12 3.77 -1.32
CA GLY A 20 -5.92 2.71 -1.92
C GLY A 20 -7.33 2.53 -1.31
N ASN A 21 -7.56 2.98 -0.08
CA ASN A 21 -8.81 2.76 0.66
C ASN A 21 -9.87 3.87 0.50
N VAL A 22 -9.59 4.98 -0.20
CA VAL A 22 -10.52 6.12 -0.33
C VAL A 22 -11.69 5.84 -1.30
N GLY A 23 -11.76 4.68 -1.93
CA GLY A 23 -12.73 4.33 -2.99
C GLY A 23 -14.03 3.62 -2.57
N GLU A 24 -14.25 3.28 -1.30
CA GLU A 24 -15.42 2.47 -0.89
C GLU A 24 -16.54 3.19 -0.10
N ALA A 25 -16.55 4.51 0.01
CA ALA A 25 -17.64 5.22 0.66
C ALA A 25 -18.45 6.06 -0.32
N SER A 26 -19.29 5.46 -1.13
CA SER A 26 -20.60 6.00 -1.54
C SER A 26 -21.34 5.08 -2.51
N ASN A 27 -22.06 4.11 -1.99
CA ASN A 27 -23.29 3.61 -2.61
C ASN A 27 -24.35 3.55 -1.52
N GLY A 28 -24.96 4.69 -1.28
CA GLY A 28 -26.05 4.89 -0.33
C GLY A 28 -27.12 5.78 -0.93
N ASN A 29 -28.12 5.16 -1.55
CA ASN A 29 -29.50 5.60 -1.68
C ASN A 29 -29.79 6.98 -2.29
N MET A 30 -30.15 7.01 -3.56
CA MET A 30 -31.08 7.98 -4.13
C MET A 30 -32.46 7.75 -3.54
N THR A 31 -32.96 8.68 -2.76
CA THR A 31 -34.39 8.91 -2.62
C THR A 31 -34.71 10.27 -3.25
N GLU A 32 -35.49 10.19 -4.32
CA GLU A 32 -36.18 11.31 -4.92
C GLU A 32 -37.02 12.04 -3.87
N ASN A 33 -36.97 13.37 -3.87
CA ASN A 33 -38.13 14.19 -3.52
C ASN A 33 -38.08 15.53 -4.25
N THR A 34 -39.17 15.78 -4.95
CA THR A 34 -39.59 16.90 -5.77
C THR A 34 -39.88 18.17 -4.96
N PRO A 35 -40.02 19.35 -5.62
CA PRO A 35 -39.79 20.67 -5.04
C PRO A 35 -41.06 21.36 -4.48
N GLY A 36 -40.86 22.27 -3.55
CA GLY A 36 -41.92 23.16 -3.01
C GLY A 36 -41.36 24.49 -2.52
N GLU A 37 -41.59 25.51 -3.29
CA GLU A 37 -41.87 26.93 -3.13
C GLU A 37 -41.46 27.75 -1.90
N GLU A 38 -40.80 28.86 -2.26
CA GLU A 38 -40.98 30.29 -1.86
C GLU A 38 -40.95 30.71 -0.38
N ASN A 39 -40.00 31.58 0.00
CA ASN A 39 -40.18 33.02 0.29
C ASN A 39 -38.93 33.67 0.93
N ALA A 40 -38.48 34.76 0.35
CA ALA A 40 -37.55 35.71 0.95
C ALA A 40 -38.38 36.79 1.71
N PRO A 41 -37.82 37.82 2.44
CA PRO A 41 -36.44 38.35 2.45
C PRO A 41 -35.92 38.87 3.82
N GLY A 42 -34.62 39.23 3.82
CA GLY A 42 -34.17 40.38 4.64
C GLY A 42 -33.09 40.15 5.69
N GLY A 43 -31.94 40.85 5.52
CA GLY A 43 -31.14 41.29 6.66
C GLY A 43 -29.62 41.07 6.57
N ASP A 44 -28.90 42.14 6.25
CA ASP A 44 -27.45 42.36 6.28
C ASP A 44 -26.75 41.82 7.53
N ALA A 45 -25.55 41.26 7.35
CA ALA A 45 -24.36 41.67 8.11
C ALA A 45 -23.09 40.99 7.56
N LEU A 46 -22.18 41.84 7.11
CA LEU A 46 -20.79 41.57 6.78
C LEU A 46 -20.05 40.92 7.95
N ASN A 47 -19.43 39.75 7.76
CA ASN A 47 -18.17 39.48 8.40
C ASN A 47 -17.39 38.40 7.61
N GLY A 48 -16.35 38.85 6.92
CA GLY A 48 -15.42 37.99 6.25
C GLY A 48 -14.63 37.17 7.26
N LYS A 49 -14.59 35.84 7.01
CA LYS A 49 -13.55 35.01 7.58
C LYS A 49 -13.13 34.01 6.53
N ALA A 50 -11.86 34.10 6.20
CA ALA A 50 -11.14 33.37 5.22
C ALA A 50 -11.33 31.85 5.35
N SER A 51 -11.52 31.23 4.19
CA SER A 51 -11.16 29.95 3.73
C SER A 51 -10.53 29.00 4.77
N GLY A 52 -11.29 28.11 5.25
CA GLY A 52 -10.77 26.85 5.76
C GLY A 52 -10.26 26.00 4.58
N GLY A 53 -8.96 25.83 4.50
CA GLY A 53 -8.36 24.86 3.61
C GLY A 53 -8.98 23.48 3.90
N ASN A 54 -9.38 22.80 2.85
CA ASN A 54 -9.74 21.41 2.87
C ASN A 54 -8.52 20.62 3.38
N ALA A 55 -8.45 20.42 4.68
CA ALA A 55 -7.61 19.40 5.25
C ALA A 55 -8.24 18.07 4.78
N THR A 56 -7.65 17.47 3.77
CA THR A 56 -7.89 16.06 3.47
C THR A 56 -7.53 15.31 4.74
N GLU A 57 -8.53 14.87 5.49
CA GLU A 57 -8.33 13.93 6.59
C GLU A 57 -7.75 12.66 5.97
N THR A 58 -6.44 12.52 6.08
CA THR A 58 -5.76 11.26 5.81
C THR A 58 -6.15 10.32 6.94
N HIS A 59 -7.19 9.54 6.73
CA HIS A 59 -7.49 8.43 7.61
C HIS A 59 -6.31 7.46 7.52
N ALA A 60 -5.53 7.39 8.60
CA ALA A 60 -4.47 6.40 8.70
C ALA A 60 -5.09 5.01 8.57
N VAL A 61 -4.65 4.22 7.60
CA VAL A 61 -5.12 2.84 7.45
C VAL A 61 -4.71 2.07 8.69
N ASP A 62 -5.67 1.46 9.34
CA ASP A 62 -5.43 0.53 10.42
C ASP A 62 -4.99 -0.81 9.82
N LEU A 63 -3.74 -1.17 10.03
CA LEU A 63 -3.15 -2.43 9.58
C LEU A 63 -3.05 -3.48 10.69
N HIS A 64 -3.53 -3.19 11.91
CA HIS A 64 -3.34 -4.08 13.08
C HIS A 64 -3.95 -5.48 12.91
N ASP A 65 -4.97 -5.63 12.08
CA ASP A 65 -5.59 -6.91 11.74
C ASP A 65 -5.18 -7.43 10.35
N LYS A 66 -4.27 -6.76 9.65
CA LYS A 66 -3.91 -7.03 8.26
C LYS A 66 -2.61 -7.80 8.11
N VAL A 67 -2.57 -8.63 7.08
CA VAL A 67 -1.36 -9.30 6.57
C VAL A 67 -0.82 -8.52 5.38
N VAL A 68 0.46 -8.21 5.44
CA VAL A 68 1.17 -7.51 4.36
C VAL A 68 2.24 -8.42 3.79
N PHE A 69 2.28 -8.56 2.48
CA PHE A 69 3.39 -9.20 1.79
C PHE A 69 4.35 -8.15 1.26
N ASP A 70 5.64 -8.33 1.55
CA ASP A 70 6.76 -7.55 1.02
C ASP A 70 7.54 -8.44 0.05
N LEU A 71 7.20 -8.39 -1.23
CA LEU A 71 7.79 -9.25 -2.25
C LEU A 71 8.99 -8.58 -2.87
N TYR A 72 10.09 -9.32 -2.97
CA TYR A 72 11.44 -8.82 -3.28
C TYR A 72 12.00 -7.97 -2.13
N SER A 73 11.88 -8.48 -0.91
CA SER A 73 12.04 -7.71 0.33
C SER A 73 13.50 -7.33 0.66
N GLY A 74 14.48 -7.86 -0.04
CA GLY A 74 15.90 -7.63 0.28
C GLY A 74 16.21 -7.96 1.73
N THR A 75 16.83 -7.02 2.45
CA THR A 75 17.15 -7.15 3.89
C THR A 75 15.95 -6.85 4.81
N GLY A 76 14.73 -6.82 4.26
CA GLY A 76 13.49 -6.66 5.02
C GLY A 76 13.24 -5.26 5.58
N THR A 77 13.83 -4.23 5.01
CA THR A 77 13.69 -2.86 5.52
C THR A 77 12.23 -2.40 5.52
N ILE A 78 11.52 -2.61 4.42
CA ILE A 78 10.11 -2.19 4.30
C ILE A 78 9.23 -3.05 5.22
N ALA A 79 9.42 -4.37 5.23
CA ALA A 79 8.71 -5.26 6.13
C ALA A 79 8.83 -4.83 7.60
N GLN A 80 10.05 -4.51 8.06
CA GLN A 80 10.29 -4.09 9.43
C GLN A 80 9.70 -2.72 9.76
N LEU A 81 9.61 -1.79 8.79
CA LEU A 81 8.96 -0.50 8.98
C LEU A 81 7.44 -0.63 9.18
N ILE A 82 6.83 -1.63 8.56
CA ILE A 82 5.38 -1.86 8.59
C ILE A 82 4.97 -2.74 9.77
N ALA A 83 5.83 -3.67 10.19
CA ALA A 83 5.53 -4.62 11.24
C ALA A 83 4.92 -4.03 12.52
N PRO A 84 5.36 -2.85 13.04
CA PRO A 84 4.78 -2.28 14.25
C PRO A 84 3.30 -1.92 14.16
N VAL A 85 2.74 -1.83 12.96
CA VAL A 85 1.34 -1.42 12.71
C VAL A 85 0.52 -2.48 12.00
N ALA A 86 1.13 -3.61 11.63
CA ALA A 86 0.47 -4.73 10.96
C ALA A 86 0.28 -5.93 11.90
N ARG A 87 -0.69 -6.80 11.59
CA ARG A 87 -0.82 -8.09 12.27
C ARG A 87 0.37 -9.00 11.97
N LYS A 88 0.74 -9.09 10.70
CA LYS A 88 1.85 -9.92 10.22
C LYS A 88 2.42 -9.34 8.94
N VAL A 89 3.73 -9.43 8.78
CA VAL A 89 4.41 -9.10 7.52
C VAL A 89 5.21 -10.31 7.06
N ILE A 90 5.05 -10.68 5.80
CA ILE A 90 5.79 -11.78 5.17
C ILE A 90 6.64 -11.21 4.06
N GLY A 91 7.97 -11.27 4.24
CA GLY A 91 8.96 -10.90 3.25
C GLY A 91 9.40 -12.09 2.42
N VAL A 92 9.50 -11.94 1.09
CA VAL A 92 10.04 -12.95 0.18
C VAL A 92 11.22 -12.37 -0.58
N GLU A 93 12.35 -13.05 -0.50
CA GLU A 93 13.60 -12.64 -1.14
C GLU A 93 14.37 -13.86 -1.65
N ILE A 94 14.96 -13.74 -2.84
CA ILE A 94 15.68 -14.85 -3.45
C ILE A 94 17.09 -15.04 -2.89
N VAL A 95 17.70 -13.99 -2.34
CA VAL A 95 19.05 -13.99 -1.81
C VAL A 95 19.01 -14.44 -0.35
N GLU A 96 19.49 -15.65 -0.08
CA GLU A 96 19.46 -16.28 1.27
C GLU A 96 20.17 -15.41 2.33
N GLU A 97 21.32 -14.81 2.00
CA GLU A 97 22.08 -13.95 2.91
C GLU A 97 21.28 -12.69 3.28
N ALA A 98 20.48 -12.15 2.36
CA ALA A 98 19.61 -11.02 2.64
C ALA A 98 18.45 -11.43 3.56
N VAL A 99 17.91 -12.64 3.38
CA VAL A 99 16.86 -13.17 4.26
C VAL A 99 17.38 -13.41 5.67
N GLU A 100 18.57 -13.97 5.83
CA GLU A 100 19.18 -14.16 7.16
C GLU A 100 19.43 -12.80 7.84
N ALA A 101 19.97 -11.83 7.11
CA ALA A 101 20.13 -10.46 7.63
C ALA A 101 18.78 -9.83 8.02
N ALA A 102 17.71 -10.07 7.25
CA ALA A 102 16.37 -9.58 7.57
C ALA A 102 15.84 -10.18 8.88
N LYS A 103 16.02 -11.50 9.09
CA LYS A 103 15.65 -12.20 10.33
C LYS A 103 16.40 -11.68 11.53
N GLU A 104 17.72 -11.53 11.40
CA GLU A 104 18.58 -10.99 12.47
C GLU A 104 18.16 -9.57 12.84
N ASN A 105 17.96 -8.71 11.85
CA ASN A 105 17.55 -7.32 12.07
C ASN A 105 16.16 -7.24 12.70
N ALA A 106 15.20 -8.05 12.28
CA ALA A 106 13.87 -8.09 12.89
C ALA A 106 13.95 -8.52 14.37
N ALA A 107 14.76 -9.54 14.68
CA ALA A 107 14.98 -9.99 16.06
C ALA A 107 15.63 -8.90 16.92
N LEU A 108 16.66 -8.20 16.41
CA LEU A 108 17.31 -7.08 17.09
C LEU A 108 16.35 -5.91 17.36
N ASN A 109 15.39 -5.69 16.46
CA ASN A 109 14.36 -4.66 16.57
C ASN A 109 13.14 -5.10 17.41
N GLY A 110 13.13 -6.34 17.94
CA GLY A 110 12.03 -6.87 18.73
C GLY A 110 10.73 -7.09 17.94
N LEU A 111 10.86 -7.35 16.63
CA LEU A 111 9.72 -7.59 15.74
C LEU A 111 9.49 -9.10 15.60
N ASP A 112 8.46 -9.62 16.26
CA ASP A 112 8.09 -11.04 16.26
C ASP A 112 7.03 -11.40 15.23
N ASN A 113 6.47 -10.41 14.56
CA ASN A 113 5.44 -10.55 13.53
C ASN A 113 5.98 -10.41 12.09
N CYS A 114 7.31 -10.41 11.90
CA CYS A 114 7.96 -10.51 10.60
C CYS A 114 8.37 -11.96 10.33
N GLU A 115 7.94 -12.49 9.20
CA GLU A 115 8.41 -13.76 8.65
C GLU A 115 9.15 -13.50 7.34
N PHE A 116 10.33 -14.13 7.18
CA PHE A 116 11.11 -13.98 5.94
C PHE A 116 11.38 -15.34 5.31
N ILE A 117 11.04 -15.45 4.03
CA ILE A 117 11.12 -16.68 3.23
C ILE A 117 12.18 -16.49 2.16
N ALA A 118 13.18 -17.37 2.15
CA ALA A 118 14.18 -17.43 1.09
C ALA A 118 13.64 -18.18 -0.11
N GLY A 119 13.61 -17.54 -1.28
CA GLY A 119 13.22 -18.19 -2.52
C GLY A 119 12.75 -17.23 -3.60
N ASP A 120 12.65 -17.77 -4.79
CA ASP A 120 12.08 -17.05 -5.94
C ASP A 120 10.57 -16.85 -5.73
N VAL A 121 10.11 -15.62 -5.78
CA VAL A 121 8.68 -15.26 -5.63
C VAL A 121 7.79 -16.16 -6.50
N LEU A 122 8.19 -16.43 -7.76
CA LEU A 122 7.44 -17.29 -8.65
C LEU A 122 7.21 -18.70 -8.10
N LYS A 123 8.15 -19.22 -7.30
CA LYS A 123 8.13 -20.59 -6.80
C LYS A 123 7.48 -20.70 -5.43
N VAL A 124 7.79 -19.77 -4.52
CA VAL A 124 7.39 -19.90 -3.12
C VAL A 124 6.03 -19.27 -2.82
N ILE A 125 5.55 -18.38 -3.69
CA ILE A 125 4.32 -17.63 -3.44
C ILE A 125 3.07 -18.54 -3.27
N ASP A 126 3.04 -19.68 -3.93
CA ASP A 126 1.93 -20.64 -3.83
C ASP A 126 1.97 -21.46 -2.53
N ASP A 127 3.13 -21.55 -1.88
CA ASP A 127 3.34 -22.34 -0.66
C ASP A 127 3.08 -21.51 0.61
N ILE A 128 2.80 -20.21 0.48
CA ILE A 128 2.48 -19.35 1.61
C ILE A 128 1.01 -19.55 1.99
N GLU A 129 0.76 -20.06 3.20
CA GLU A 129 -0.58 -20.35 3.69
C GLU A 129 -1.41 -19.09 3.96
N GLU A 130 -0.75 -18.02 4.40
CA GLU A 130 -1.39 -16.73 4.68
C GLU A 130 -1.84 -16.05 3.39
N LYS A 131 -2.98 -15.34 3.48
CA LYS A 131 -3.45 -14.50 2.38
C LYS A 131 -3.15 -13.04 2.68
N PRO A 132 -2.57 -12.29 1.74
CA PRO A 132 -2.29 -10.88 1.95
C PRO A 132 -3.56 -10.03 1.85
N ASP A 133 -3.66 -9.02 2.70
CA ASP A 133 -4.58 -7.89 2.55
C ASP A 133 -3.95 -6.79 1.69
N TYR A 134 -2.62 -6.66 1.76
CA TYR A 134 -1.81 -5.71 0.99
C TYR A 134 -0.56 -6.38 0.45
N ILE A 135 -0.13 -5.95 -0.72
CA ILE A 135 1.14 -6.40 -1.31
C ILE A 135 2.00 -5.18 -1.64
N ILE A 136 3.25 -5.23 -1.21
CA ILE A 136 4.30 -4.29 -1.59
C ILE A 136 5.26 -5.02 -2.52
N LEU A 137 5.62 -4.37 -3.61
CA LEU A 137 6.50 -4.87 -4.65
C LEU A 137 7.69 -3.93 -4.78
N ASP A 138 8.89 -4.43 -4.53
CA ASP A 138 10.16 -3.72 -4.81
C ASP A 138 11.03 -4.58 -5.74
N PRO A 139 10.56 -4.84 -6.98
CA PRO A 139 11.22 -5.78 -7.87
C PRO A 139 12.55 -5.24 -8.41
N PRO A 140 13.41 -6.12 -8.96
CA PRO A 140 14.64 -5.72 -9.63
C PRO A 140 14.37 -4.82 -10.83
N ARG A 141 15.42 -4.16 -11.33
CA ARG A 141 15.34 -3.19 -12.44
C ARG A 141 14.63 -3.71 -13.70
N ASP A 142 14.68 -5.02 -13.93
CA ASP A 142 14.03 -5.63 -15.09
C ASP A 142 12.53 -5.85 -14.90
N GLY A 143 12.00 -5.50 -13.72
CA GLY A 143 10.59 -5.68 -13.36
C GLY A 143 10.27 -7.11 -12.92
N ILE A 144 8.99 -7.43 -12.87
CA ILE A 144 8.50 -8.72 -12.38
C ILE A 144 8.43 -9.73 -13.54
N HIS A 145 8.85 -10.96 -13.26
CA HIS A 145 8.69 -12.04 -14.23
C HIS A 145 7.19 -12.24 -14.56
N PRO A 146 6.77 -12.34 -15.84
CA PRO A 146 5.36 -12.37 -16.22
C PRO A 146 4.51 -13.41 -15.49
N LYS A 147 5.06 -14.61 -15.24
CA LYS A 147 4.35 -15.65 -14.48
C LYS A 147 4.20 -15.32 -13.00
N ALA A 148 5.20 -14.67 -12.39
CA ALA A 148 5.11 -14.21 -11.01
C ALA A 148 4.07 -13.09 -10.89
N LEU A 149 4.05 -12.17 -11.86
CA LEU A 149 3.07 -11.09 -11.91
C LEU A 149 1.64 -11.62 -11.98
N GLN A 150 1.37 -12.66 -12.77
CA GLN A 150 0.06 -13.31 -12.82
C GLN A 150 -0.35 -13.88 -11.45
N LYS A 151 0.56 -14.61 -10.78
CA LYS A 151 0.28 -15.17 -9.45
C LYS A 151 0.01 -14.10 -8.40
N ILE A 152 0.77 -12.99 -8.43
CA ILE A 152 0.56 -11.84 -7.54
C ILE A 152 -0.83 -11.23 -7.76
N ILE A 153 -1.23 -11.05 -9.02
CA ILE A 153 -2.56 -10.54 -9.38
C ILE A 153 -3.67 -11.50 -8.94
N ASP A 154 -3.45 -12.81 -9.06
CA ASP A 154 -4.44 -13.84 -8.73
C ASP A 154 -4.75 -13.92 -7.22
N TYR A 155 -3.93 -13.31 -6.33
CA TYR A 155 -4.33 -13.10 -4.95
C TYR A 155 -5.56 -12.19 -4.81
N GLY A 156 -5.82 -11.33 -5.79
CA GLY A 156 -6.99 -10.47 -5.81
C GLY A 156 -7.01 -9.41 -4.70
N VAL A 157 -5.83 -8.99 -4.19
CA VAL A 157 -5.76 -7.90 -3.22
C VAL A 157 -6.21 -6.60 -3.86
N LYS A 158 -6.93 -5.76 -3.09
CA LYS A 158 -7.46 -4.50 -3.60
C LYS A 158 -6.37 -3.46 -3.85
N ASN A 159 -5.32 -3.48 -3.06
CA ASN A 159 -4.29 -2.44 -3.07
C ASN A 159 -2.90 -3.05 -3.17
N ILE A 160 -2.14 -2.57 -4.14
CA ILE A 160 -0.74 -2.95 -4.36
C ILE A 160 0.10 -1.68 -4.41
N VAL A 161 1.19 -1.68 -3.67
CA VAL A 161 2.24 -0.65 -3.74
C VAL A 161 3.37 -1.19 -4.59
N TYR A 162 3.74 -0.46 -5.64
CA TYR A 162 4.85 -0.82 -6.52
C TYR A 162 5.96 0.22 -6.43
N ILE A 163 7.12 -0.19 -5.97
CA ILE A 163 8.31 0.64 -5.88
C ILE A 163 9.18 0.32 -7.10
N SER A 164 9.58 1.32 -7.87
CA SER A 164 10.37 1.11 -9.07
C SER A 164 11.46 2.14 -9.23
N CYS A 165 12.66 1.66 -9.50
CA CYS A 165 13.79 2.50 -9.90
C CYS A 165 13.93 2.64 -11.43
N LYS A 166 13.08 1.97 -12.25
CA LYS A 166 13.15 1.98 -13.71
C LYS A 166 11.75 2.16 -14.34
N PRO A 167 11.44 3.35 -14.85
CA PRO A 167 10.10 3.65 -15.37
C PRO A 167 9.62 2.73 -16.50
N THR A 168 10.53 2.22 -17.33
CA THR A 168 10.16 1.36 -18.49
C THR A 168 9.67 -0.02 -18.06
N SER A 169 10.28 -0.65 -17.04
CA SER A 169 9.81 -1.92 -16.50
C SER A 169 8.51 -1.74 -15.72
N PHE A 170 8.40 -0.65 -14.96
CA PHE A 170 7.15 -0.30 -14.29
C PHE A 170 5.99 -0.14 -15.28
N ALA A 171 6.18 0.61 -16.37
CA ALA A 171 5.13 0.82 -17.36
C ALA A 171 4.65 -0.49 -18.00
N ARG A 172 5.58 -1.42 -18.27
CA ARG A 172 5.23 -2.75 -18.78
C ARG A 172 4.41 -3.55 -17.77
N ASP A 173 4.85 -3.60 -16.52
CA ASP A 173 4.16 -4.37 -15.47
C ASP A 173 2.81 -3.73 -15.13
N LEU A 174 2.72 -2.38 -15.11
CA LEU A 174 1.48 -1.63 -14.91
C LEU A 174 0.42 -1.96 -15.97
N ALA A 175 0.83 -2.10 -17.24
CA ALA A 175 -0.10 -2.47 -18.31
C ALA A 175 -0.80 -3.79 -18.01
N VAL A 176 -0.08 -4.79 -17.48
CA VAL A 176 -0.65 -6.09 -17.09
C VAL A 176 -1.62 -5.95 -15.90
N PHE A 177 -1.28 -5.12 -14.90
CA PHE A 177 -2.21 -4.81 -13.81
C PHE A 177 -3.49 -4.17 -14.31
N GLN A 178 -3.38 -3.20 -15.23
CA GLN A 178 -4.54 -2.50 -15.80
C GLN A 178 -5.44 -3.43 -16.63
N GLU A 179 -4.86 -4.35 -17.43
CA GLU A 179 -5.62 -5.38 -18.16
C GLU A 179 -6.43 -6.29 -17.22
N ARG A 180 -5.99 -6.44 -15.97
CA ARG A 180 -6.64 -7.24 -14.94
C ARG A 180 -7.53 -6.41 -14.00
N GLY A 181 -7.82 -5.16 -14.35
CA GLY A 181 -8.78 -4.30 -13.66
C GLY A 181 -8.21 -3.42 -12.54
N TYR A 182 -6.88 -3.37 -12.38
CA TYR A 182 -6.27 -2.42 -11.45
C TYR A 182 -6.20 -1.02 -12.07
N GLU A 183 -6.37 -0.02 -11.25
CA GLU A 183 -6.23 1.38 -11.64
C GLU A 183 -5.02 2.03 -10.96
N LEU A 184 -4.28 2.82 -11.72
CA LEU A 184 -3.21 3.64 -11.16
C LEU A 184 -3.82 4.83 -10.40
N LYS A 185 -3.73 4.82 -9.07
CA LYS A 185 -4.29 5.87 -8.23
C LYS A 185 -3.32 7.02 -8.00
N ARG A 186 -2.03 6.72 -7.86
CA ARG A 186 -1.00 7.72 -7.56
C ARG A 186 0.38 7.30 -8.06
N VAL A 187 1.16 8.28 -8.46
CA VAL A 187 2.60 8.15 -8.71
C VAL A 187 3.31 9.20 -7.86
N SER A 188 4.36 8.79 -7.17
CA SER A 188 5.23 9.68 -6.40
C SER A 188 6.69 9.48 -6.85
N ASN A 189 7.44 10.57 -6.94
CA ASN A 189 8.87 10.58 -7.28
C ASN A 189 9.71 10.84 -6.02
#